data_67380c4dfef21e97d141ccc285207193
#
_entry.id   67380c4dfef21e97d141ccc285207193
#
_cell.length_a   1.000
_cell.length_b   1.000
_cell.length_c   1.000
_cell.angle_alpha   90.00
_cell.angle_beta   90.00
_cell.angle_gamma   90.00
#
_symmetry.space_group_name_H-M   'P 1'
#
loop_
_entity.id
_entity.type
_entity.pdbx_description
1 polymer ?
#
loop_
_entity_poly.entity_id
_entity_poly.type
_entity_poly.pdbx_seq_one_letter_code
_entity_poly.pdbx_strand_id
1 'polypeptide(L)'
;LNHLAGGCASVPQFTNSPTVIVMVGLPARGKTYISKKLARYLNWIGVNTAVFNLGQYRREAVQTYKNYEFFRPDNEEAMKIRRNCASNALTDIGAYFTKEQGQVAVFDATNTTRERRGLILSFAKEKGYKVFFVESVCDDPDIIEQNIMQVKLSSPDYENCDKEEALEDFLKRIECYKMTYYVNVALPLRIVYYLMNIHVTPRSIYLSRHGESDLNLLGRIGGDSGLSTRGQMYASALAAFVQSQSIRDLKVWTSHMKRTIQTAEALGVPYEQWKALNEIDAGMCEEMTYEEIQGHHPEEFALRDQDKYRYRYPKGESYEDMVHRLEPVIMELERQENVLVICHQAVMRCLLAYFLDKSADELPYLRCPLHTVLKLTPVAYGCKVESIFLNVQAVNTHREKPPVTRLTAGIQPEPYTSPDSHSALQNHFKPH
;
A
#
# COMPACT_ATOMS: atom_id res chain seq x y z
N LEU A 1 -25.48 -7.79 38.65
CA LEU A 1 -24.58 -8.94 38.53
C LEU A 1 -24.69 -9.49 37.11
N ASN A 2 -24.09 -8.85 36.10
CA ASN A 2 -23.85 -9.45 34.81
C ASN A 2 -22.59 -8.85 34.20
N HIS A 3 -21.63 -9.69 33.97
CA HIS A 3 -20.40 -9.43 33.24
C HIS A 3 -20.71 -8.87 31.86
N LEU A 4 -20.31 -7.64 31.60
CA LEU A 4 -20.14 -7.12 30.25
C LEU A 4 -18.65 -7.37 29.89
N ALA A 5 -18.41 -8.50 29.25
CA ALA A 5 -17.17 -8.76 28.55
C ALA A 5 -17.03 -7.73 27.41
N GLY A 6 -16.03 -6.88 27.50
CA GLY A 6 -15.64 -5.98 26.41
C GLY A 6 -15.22 -6.81 25.20
N GLY A 7 -16.06 -6.80 24.18
CA GLY A 7 -15.76 -7.38 22.90
C GLY A 7 -14.62 -6.59 22.24
N CYS A 8 -13.44 -7.20 22.20
CA CYS A 8 -12.39 -6.82 21.26
C CYS A 8 -13.01 -6.80 19.87
N ALA A 9 -13.02 -5.64 19.20
CA ALA A 9 -13.48 -5.56 17.82
C ALA A 9 -12.54 -6.44 16.98
N SER A 10 -12.97 -7.67 16.70
CA SER A 10 -12.26 -8.57 15.82
C SER A 10 -12.11 -7.87 14.47
N VAL A 11 -10.87 -7.66 14.05
CA VAL A 11 -10.55 -7.39 12.64
C VAL A 11 -11.35 -8.40 11.82
N PRO A 12 -12.18 -7.97 10.87
CA PRO A 12 -12.95 -8.92 10.08
C PRO A 12 -11.95 -9.80 9.35
N GLN A 13 -11.83 -11.02 9.79
CA GLN A 13 -11.13 -12.04 9.05
C GLN A 13 -11.76 -12.10 7.67
N PHE A 14 -11.03 -11.66 6.63
CA PHE A 14 -11.27 -12.15 5.29
C PHE A 14 -11.28 -13.67 5.45
N THR A 15 -12.47 -14.27 5.37
CA THR A 15 -12.58 -15.71 5.47
C THR A 15 -11.51 -16.32 4.56
N ASN A 16 -10.76 -17.31 5.02
CA ASN A 16 -9.58 -17.92 4.39
C ASN A 16 -9.72 -18.40 2.93
N SER A 17 -10.77 -18.00 2.23
CA SER A 17 -11.00 -18.35 0.83
C SER A 17 -10.35 -17.30 -0.08
N PRO A 18 -9.42 -17.70 -0.97
CA PRO A 18 -8.83 -16.81 -1.96
C PRO A 18 -9.91 -16.09 -2.78
N THR A 19 -9.66 -14.82 -3.06
CA THR A 19 -10.66 -13.92 -3.66
C THR A 19 -10.16 -13.36 -4.98
N VAL A 20 -10.98 -13.47 -6.04
CA VAL A 20 -10.72 -12.84 -7.35
C VAL A 20 -11.59 -11.60 -7.49
N ILE A 21 -10.96 -10.43 -7.64
CA ILE A 21 -11.63 -9.17 -7.95
C ILE A 21 -11.54 -8.94 -9.45
N VAL A 22 -12.66 -8.91 -10.13
CA VAL A 22 -12.75 -8.82 -11.58
C VAL A 22 -13.18 -7.42 -11.99
N MET A 23 -12.27 -6.69 -12.64
CA MET A 23 -12.60 -5.37 -13.18
C MET A 23 -13.48 -5.50 -14.41
N VAL A 24 -14.51 -4.65 -14.50
CA VAL A 24 -15.43 -4.58 -15.62
C VAL A 24 -15.53 -3.15 -16.12
N GLY A 25 -15.74 -2.94 -17.41
CA GLY A 25 -15.97 -1.61 -17.98
C GLY A 25 -15.24 -1.38 -19.31
N LEU A 26 -15.65 -0.34 -20.02
CA LEU A 26 -15.08 0.06 -21.31
C LEU A 26 -13.60 0.50 -21.17
N PRO A 27 -12.81 0.48 -22.26
CA PRO A 27 -11.45 1.03 -22.23
C PRO A 27 -11.44 2.52 -21.82
N ALA A 28 -10.32 3.00 -21.28
CA ALA A 28 -10.12 4.36 -20.76
C ALA A 28 -11.05 4.78 -19.60
N ARG A 29 -11.66 3.84 -18.88
CA ARG A 29 -12.52 4.09 -17.69
C ARG A 29 -11.79 3.87 -16.36
N GLY A 30 -10.47 4.01 -16.29
CA GLY A 30 -9.71 3.97 -15.04
C GLY A 30 -9.49 2.58 -14.41
N LYS A 31 -9.95 1.47 -15.03
CA LYS A 31 -9.84 0.12 -14.44
C LYS A 31 -8.44 -0.23 -13.91
N THR A 32 -7.42 -0.09 -14.74
CA THR A 32 -6.03 -0.41 -14.36
C THR A 32 -5.52 0.52 -13.26
N TYR A 33 -5.94 1.78 -13.26
CA TYR A 33 -5.64 2.72 -12.17
C TYR A 33 -6.23 2.24 -10.85
N ILE A 34 -7.52 1.88 -10.85
CA ILE A 34 -8.23 1.34 -9.69
C ILE A 34 -7.58 0.02 -9.24
N SER A 35 -7.28 -0.90 -10.17
CA SER A 35 -6.64 -2.18 -9.88
C SER A 35 -5.31 -2.02 -9.13
N LYS A 36 -4.46 -1.13 -9.61
CA LYS A 36 -3.14 -0.87 -8.99
C LYS A 36 -3.28 -0.18 -7.64
N LYS A 37 -4.17 0.81 -7.51
CA LYS A 37 -4.42 1.47 -6.23
C LYS A 37 -4.97 0.49 -5.19
N LEU A 38 -5.93 -0.34 -5.59
CA LEU A 38 -6.53 -1.33 -4.71
C LEU A 38 -5.50 -2.38 -4.26
N ALA A 39 -4.70 -2.91 -5.17
CA ALA A 39 -3.65 -3.87 -4.83
C ALA A 39 -2.62 -3.25 -3.88
N ARG A 40 -2.19 -2.01 -4.13
CA ARG A 40 -1.28 -1.28 -3.26
C ARG A 40 -1.85 -1.10 -1.85
N TYR A 41 -3.11 -0.69 -1.74
CA TYR A 41 -3.78 -0.55 -0.46
C TYR A 41 -3.86 -1.89 0.30
N LEU A 42 -4.30 -2.95 -0.39
CA LEU A 42 -4.44 -4.27 0.22
C LEU A 42 -3.09 -4.84 0.68
N ASN A 43 -2.05 -4.72 -0.15
CA ASN A 43 -0.69 -5.13 0.22
C ASN A 43 -0.16 -4.32 1.41
N TRP A 44 -0.41 -3.02 1.44
CA TRP A 44 0.03 -2.16 2.53
C TRP A 44 -0.60 -2.55 3.87
N ILE A 45 -1.88 -2.95 3.89
CA ILE A 45 -2.56 -3.47 5.11
C ILE A 45 -2.25 -4.94 5.40
N GLY A 46 -1.32 -5.58 4.68
CA GLY A 46 -0.90 -6.96 4.90
C GLY A 46 -1.74 -8.03 4.21
N VAL A 47 -2.59 -7.67 3.25
CA VAL A 47 -3.35 -8.61 2.41
C VAL A 47 -2.59 -8.88 1.12
N ASN A 48 -1.98 -10.06 0.98
CA ASN A 48 -1.15 -10.43 -0.17
C ASN A 48 -1.98 -10.40 -1.47
N THR A 49 -1.72 -9.40 -2.33
CA THR A 49 -2.55 -9.08 -3.50
C THR A 49 -1.69 -8.88 -4.75
N ALA A 50 -2.11 -9.52 -5.86
CA ALA A 50 -1.47 -9.33 -7.18
C ALA A 50 -2.48 -8.88 -8.25
N VAL A 51 -1.99 -8.14 -9.26
CA VAL A 51 -2.80 -7.67 -10.41
C VAL A 51 -2.40 -8.44 -11.66
N PHE A 52 -3.36 -9.09 -12.29
CA PHE A 52 -3.23 -9.83 -13.55
C PHE A 52 -3.87 -9.02 -14.68
N ASN A 53 -3.03 -8.24 -15.40
CA ASN A 53 -3.49 -7.33 -16.45
C ASN A 53 -3.48 -8.02 -17.82
N LEU A 54 -4.65 -8.29 -18.38
CA LEU A 54 -4.79 -8.97 -19.66
C LEU A 54 -4.20 -8.20 -20.87
N GLY A 55 -4.03 -6.90 -20.71
CA GLY A 55 -3.33 -6.10 -21.73
C GLY A 55 -1.86 -6.49 -21.85
N GLN A 56 -1.24 -6.92 -20.75
CA GLN A 56 0.13 -7.42 -20.74
C GLN A 56 0.20 -8.80 -21.42
N TYR A 57 -0.63 -9.76 -21.02
CA TYR A 57 -0.72 -11.09 -21.67
C TYR A 57 -0.95 -11.00 -23.18
N ARG A 58 -1.78 -10.04 -23.60
CA ARG A 58 -2.01 -9.81 -25.03
C ARG A 58 -0.74 -9.31 -25.75
N ARG A 59 0.00 -8.37 -25.17
CA ARG A 59 1.26 -7.86 -25.76
C ARG A 59 2.33 -8.92 -25.86
N GLU A 60 2.42 -9.80 -24.88
CA GLU A 60 3.32 -10.96 -24.91
C GLU A 60 2.93 -11.97 -26.01
N ALA A 61 1.61 -12.18 -26.19
CA ALA A 61 1.10 -13.09 -27.23
C ALA A 61 1.15 -12.50 -28.66
N VAL A 62 1.09 -11.16 -28.79
CA VAL A 62 1.07 -10.46 -30.07
C VAL A 62 2.11 -9.35 -30.03
N GLN A 63 3.29 -9.63 -30.61
CA GLN A 63 4.45 -8.71 -30.56
C GLN A 63 4.20 -7.38 -31.28
N THR A 64 3.32 -7.32 -32.29
CA THR A 64 3.02 -6.10 -33.03
C THR A 64 1.51 -5.83 -33.04
N TYR A 65 1.10 -4.80 -32.35
CA TYR A 65 -0.26 -4.27 -32.47
C TYR A 65 -0.41 -3.53 -33.79
N LYS A 66 -1.40 -3.90 -34.58
CA LYS A 66 -1.63 -3.27 -35.89
C LYS A 66 -2.67 -2.15 -35.80
N ASN A 67 -3.89 -2.46 -35.36
CA ASN A 67 -5.01 -1.50 -35.26
C ASN A 67 -6.17 -2.07 -34.44
N TYR A 68 -7.28 -1.28 -34.33
CA TYR A 68 -8.51 -1.61 -33.59
C TYR A 68 -9.22 -2.88 -34.07
N GLU A 69 -8.97 -3.34 -35.31
CA GLU A 69 -9.60 -4.54 -35.91
C GLU A 69 -9.33 -5.80 -35.09
N PHE A 70 -8.22 -5.84 -34.37
CA PHE A 70 -7.93 -6.90 -33.39
C PHE A 70 -9.04 -7.03 -32.31
N PHE A 71 -9.79 -5.98 -32.05
CA PHE A 71 -10.83 -5.97 -31.01
C PHE A 71 -12.24 -6.15 -31.56
N ARG A 72 -12.41 -6.26 -32.87
CA ARG A 72 -13.71 -6.50 -33.51
C ARG A 72 -14.30 -7.83 -33.05
N PRO A 73 -15.62 -7.89 -32.82
CA PRO A 73 -16.30 -9.12 -32.42
C PRO A 73 -16.30 -10.22 -33.48
N ASP A 74 -16.18 -9.87 -34.74
CA ASP A 74 -16.16 -10.77 -35.90
C ASP A 74 -14.73 -11.29 -36.25
N ASN A 75 -13.69 -10.84 -35.59
CA ASN A 75 -12.33 -11.33 -35.75
C ASN A 75 -12.10 -12.58 -34.91
N GLU A 76 -12.37 -13.76 -35.48
CA GLU A 76 -12.30 -15.05 -34.79
C GLU A 76 -10.88 -15.38 -34.29
N GLU A 77 -9.84 -15.06 -35.08
CA GLU A 77 -8.45 -15.31 -34.71
C GLU A 77 -8.07 -14.47 -33.48
N ALA A 78 -8.35 -13.20 -33.52
CA ALA A 78 -8.10 -12.30 -32.39
C ALA A 78 -8.92 -12.68 -31.15
N MET A 79 -10.16 -13.15 -31.35
CA MET A 79 -10.98 -13.67 -30.26
C MET A 79 -10.36 -14.91 -29.60
N LYS A 80 -9.80 -15.84 -30.40
CA LYS A 80 -9.09 -17.02 -29.90
C LYS A 80 -7.87 -16.63 -29.07
N ILE A 81 -7.05 -15.69 -29.55
CA ILE A 81 -5.90 -15.15 -28.82
C ILE A 81 -6.36 -14.54 -27.48
N ARG A 82 -7.39 -13.71 -27.51
CA ARG A 82 -7.93 -13.06 -26.30
C ARG A 82 -8.52 -14.04 -25.29
N ARG A 83 -9.09 -15.16 -25.73
CA ARG A 83 -9.53 -16.26 -24.85
C ARG A 83 -8.34 -16.96 -24.22
N ASN A 84 -7.31 -17.28 -24.99
CA ASN A 84 -6.08 -17.90 -24.47
C ASN A 84 -5.38 -17.03 -23.43
N CYS A 85 -5.25 -15.72 -23.69
CA CYS A 85 -4.70 -14.76 -22.71
C CYS A 85 -5.47 -14.79 -21.38
N ALA A 86 -6.81 -14.89 -21.45
CA ALA A 86 -7.61 -14.97 -20.24
C ALA A 86 -7.43 -16.29 -19.50
N SER A 87 -7.34 -17.42 -20.23
CA SER A 87 -7.11 -18.73 -19.62
C SER A 87 -5.74 -18.80 -18.95
N ASN A 88 -4.70 -18.25 -19.59
CA ASN A 88 -3.35 -18.18 -19.01
C ASN A 88 -3.37 -17.35 -17.73
N ALA A 89 -3.99 -16.17 -17.75
CA ALA A 89 -4.10 -15.33 -16.55
C ALA A 89 -4.85 -16.02 -15.40
N LEU A 90 -5.92 -16.80 -15.70
CA LEU A 90 -6.61 -17.59 -14.68
C LEU A 90 -5.74 -18.74 -14.14
N THR A 91 -4.93 -19.35 -14.98
CA THR A 91 -3.95 -20.38 -14.56
C THR A 91 -2.91 -19.77 -13.60
N ASP A 92 -2.38 -18.59 -13.95
CA ASP A 92 -1.42 -17.89 -13.11
C ASP A 92 -2.04 -17.42 -11.79
N ILE A 93 -3.30 -16.99 -11.78
CA ILE A 93 -4.06 -16.72 -10.55
C ILE A 93 -4.16 -17.98 -9.67
N GLY A 94 -4.43 -19.13 -10.27
CA GLY A 94 -4.43 -20.39 -9.54
C GLY A 94 -3.07 -20.74 -8.94
N ALA A 95 -1.99 -20.50 -9.69
CA ALA A 95 -0.62 -20.69 -9.21
C ALA A 95 -0.26 -19.68 -8.08
N TYR A 96 -0.65 -18.43 -8.22
CA TYR A 96 -0.46 -17.39 -7.22
C TYR A 96 -1.11 -17.77 -5.87
N PHE A 97 -2.35 -18.23 -5.89
CA PHE A 97 -3.04 -18.65 -4.67
C PHE A 97 -2.44 -19.90 -4.02
N THR A 98 -1.93 -20.83 -4.82
CA THR A 98 -1.45 -22.12 -4.30
C THR A 98 0.03 -22.14 -3.96
N LYS A 99 0.88 -21.40 -4.71
CA LYS A 99 2.34 -21.44 -4.56
C LYS A 99 2.89 -20.22 -3.81
N GLU A 100 2.27 -19.06 -3.98
CA GLU A 100 2.75 -17.79 -3.43
C GLU A 100 1.94 -17.32 -2.23
N GLN A 101 1.00 -18.16 -1.75
CA GLN A 101 0.11 -17.84 -0.62
C GLN A 101 -0.68 -16.53 -0.81
N GLY A 102 -1.02 -16.21 -2.07
CA GLY A 102 -1.84 -15.06 -2.40
C GLY A 102 -3.22 -15.14 -1.75
N GLN A 103 -3.77 -13.99 -1.37
CA GLN A 103 -5.10 -13.88 -0.75
C GLN A 103 -6.10 -13.23 -1.68
N VAL A 104 -5.67 -12.25 -2.47
CA VAL A 104 -6.50 -11.53 -3.42
C VAL A 104 -5.80 -11.43 -4.77
N ALA A 105 -6.51 -11.76 -5.85
CA ALA A 105 -6.07 -11.55 -7.23
C ALA A 105 -7.00 -10.55 -7.93
N VAL A 106 -6.44 -9.51 -8.54
CA VAL A 106 -7.20 -8.54 -9.32
C VAL A 106 -7.08 -8.89 -10.81
N PHE A 107 -8.17 -9.35 -11.42
CA PHE A 107 -8.24 -9.67 -12.84
C PHE A 107 -8.59 -8.41 -13.64
N ASP A 108 -7.58 -7.71 -14.15
CA ASP A 108 -7.70 -6.42 -14.81
C ASP A 108 -7.86 -6.56 -16.31
N ALA A 109 -9.10 -6.45 -16.76
CA ALA A 109 -9.48 -6.43 -18.19
C ALA A 109 -10.79 -5.67 -18.38
N THR A 110 -11.29 -5.61 -19.62
CA THR A 110 -12.60 -5.02 -19.94
C THR A 110 -13.76 -5.87 -19.43
N ASN A 111 -13.67 -7.20 -19.58
CA ASN A 111 -14.64 -8.21 -19.12
C ASN A 111 -16.12 -7.86 -19.45
N THR A 112 -16.34 -7.27 -20.64
CA THR A 112 -17.61 -6.70 -21.06
C THR A 112 -18.66 -7.76 -21.42
N THR A 113 -18.26 -8.99 -21.80
CA THR A 113 -19.15 -10.02 -22.29
C THR A 113 -19.60 -11.01 -21.21
N ARG A 114 -20.82 -11.56 -21.34
CA ARG A 114 -21.32 -12.64 -20.46
C ARG A 114 -20.42 -13.87 -20.52
N GLU A 115 -19.96 -14.26 -21.72
CA GLU A 115 -19.07 -15.40 -21.92
C GLU A 115 -17.80 -15.28 -21.10
N ARG A 116 -17.13 -14.13 -21.13
CA ARG A 116 -15.90 -13.88 -20.37
C ARG A 116 -16.13 -13.96 -18.87
N ARG A 117 -17.22 -13.36 -18.38
CA ARG A 117 -17.56 -13.43 -16.95
C ARG A 117 -17.94 -14.85 -16.52
N GLY A 118 -18.66 -15.59 -17.41
CA GLY A 118 -18.99 -17.01 -17.20
C GLY A 118 -17.74 -17.89 -17.07
N LEU A 119 -16.71 -17.67 -17.91
CA LEU A 119 -15.43 -18.37 -17.82
C LEU A 119 -14.77 -18.16 -16.45
N ILE A 120 -14.73 -16.91 -15.96
CA ILE A 120 -14.13 -16.57 -14.66
C ILE A 120 -14.91 -17.19 -13.51
N LEU A 121 -16.25 -17.12 -13.56
CA LEU A 121 -17.13 -17.74 -12.55
C LEU A 121 -16.98 -19.25 -12.51
N SER A 122 -16.87 -19.91 -13.66
CA SER A 122 -16.68 -21.38 -13.74
C SER A 122 -15.34 -21.79 -13.16
N PHE A 123 -14.26 -21.07 -13.49
CA PHE A 123 -12.93 -21.27 -12.92
C PHE A 123 -12.94 -21.12 -11.39
N ALA A 124 -13.52 -20.04 -10.90
CA ALA A 124 -13.56 -19.77 -9.47
C ALA A 124 -14.41 -20.78 -8.70
N LYS A 125 -15.54 -21.20 -9.27
CA LYS A 125 -16.41 -22.24 -8.70
C LYS A 125 -15.68 -23.58 -8.60
N GLU A 126 -14.96 -23.97 -9.65
CA GLU A 126 -14.15 -25.20 -9.67
C GLU A 126 -13.10 -25.22 -8.56
N LYS A 127 -12.44 -24.08 -8.33
CA LYS A 127 -11.35 -23.94 -7.36
C LYS A 127 -11.81 -23.54 -5.95
N GLY A 128 -13.09 -23.23 -5.75
CA GLY A 128 -13.62 -22.76 -4.47
C GLY A 128 -13.23 -21.30 -4.12
N TYR A 129 -12.91 -20.48 -5.13
CA TYR A 129 -12.53 -19.08 -4.93
C TYR A 129 -13.77 -18.17 -4.89
N LYS A 130 -13.69 -17.10 -4.10
CA LYS A 130 -14.70 -16.02 -4.13
C LYS A 130 -14.45 -15.10 -5.33
N VAL A 131 -15.52 -14.58 -5.92
CA VAL A 131 -15.44 -13.63 -7.05
C VAL A 131 -16.26 -12.39 -6.76
N PHE A 132 -15.66 -11.23 -7.02
CA PHE A 132 -16.34 -9.94 -7.00
C PHE A 132 -16.10 -9.21 -8.30
N PHE A 133 -17.18 -8.67 -8.90
CA PHE A 133 -17.07 -7.82 -10.08
C PHE A 133 -17.11 -6.35 -9.65
N VAL A 134 -16.13 -5.58 -10.09
CA VAL A 134 -16.04 -4.14 -9.89
C VAL A 134 -16.20 -3.46 -11.25
N GLU A 135 -17.32 -2.80 -11.46
CA GLU A 135 -17.60 -2.07 -12.70
C GLU A 135 -17.13 -0.63 -12.61
N SER A 136 -16.24 -0.24 -13.52
CA SER A 136 -15.73 1.12 -13.65
C SER A 136 -16.47 1.84 -14.76
N VAL A 137 -17.34 2.79 -14.40
CA VAL A 137 -18.17 3.58 -15.30
C VAL A 137 -17.70 5.04 -15.30
N CYS A 138 -17.57 5.61 -16.48
CA CYS A 138 -17.32 7.02 -16.68
C CYS A 138 -17.90 7.40 -18.03
N ASP A 139 -18.84 8.33 -18.06
CA ASP A 139 -19.51 8.80 -19.28
C ASP A 139 -19.11 10.25 -19.65
N ASP A 140 -18.23 10.88 -18.85
CA ASP A 140 -17.71 12.21 -19.10
C ASP A 140 -16.68 12.16 -20.25
N PRO A 141 -16.97 12.83 -21.41
CA PRO A 141 -16.09 12.80 -22.58
C PRO A 141 -14.70 13.38 -22.31
N ASP A 142 -14.62 14.45 -21.52
CA ASP A 142 -13.38 15.18 -21.26
C ASP A 142 -12.43 14.31 -20.41
N ILE A 143 -12.98 13.63 -19.40
CA ILE A 143 -12.21 12.67 -18.57
C ILE A 143 -11.74 11.48 -19.41
N ILE A 144 -12.58 10.98 -20.31
CA ILE A 144 -12.24 9.87 -21.20
C ILE A 144 -11.10 10.26 -22.13
N GLU A 145 -11.20 11.43 -22.78
CA GLU A 145 -10.18 11.95 -23.67
C GLU A 145 -8.85 12.17 -22.93
N GLN A 146 -8.86 12.81 -21.76
CA GLN A 146 -7.69 12.98 -20.92
C GLN A 146 -7.04 11.63 -20.55
N ASN A 147 -7.84 10.63 -20.20
CA ASN A 147 -7.34 9.28 -19.91
C ASN A 147 -6.71 8.60 -21.12
N ILE A 148 -7.24 8.84 -22.33
CA ILE A 148 -6.64 8.34 -23.57
C ILE A 148 -5.31 9.03 -23.79
N MET A 149 -5.27 10.35 -23.77
CA MET A 149 -4.09 11.15 -24.04
C MET A 149 -2.95 10.87 -23.04
N GLN A 150 -3.24 10.85 -21.73
CA GLN A 150 -2.23 10.72 -20.69
C GLN A 150 -1.70 9.28 -20.52
N VAL A 151 -2.56 8.28 -20.74
CA VAL A 151 -2.28 6.91 -20.32
C VAL A 151 -2.16 5.96 -21.50
N LYS A 152 -3.00 6.11 -22.51
CA LYS A 152 -3.09 5.12 -23.61
C LYS A 152 -2.14 5.42 -24.74
N LEU A 153 -1.98 6.68 -25.09
CA LEU A 153 -1.01 7.07 -26.13
C LEU A 153 0.44 6.89 -25.68
N SER A 154 0.70 6.86 -24.36
CA SER A 154 2.01 6.51 -23.79
C SER A 154 2.21 5.00 -23.59
N SER A 155 1.26 4.16 -24.04
CA SER A 155 1.39 2.71 -23.90
C SER A 155 2.24 2.12 -25.05
N PRO A 156 2.90 0.96 -24.83
CA PRO A 156 3.68 0.30 -25.88
C PRO A 156 2.91 -0.02 -27.17
N ASP A 157 1.58 -0.02 -27.11
CA ASP A 157 0.73 -0.23 -28.30
C ASP A 157 0.83 0.92 -29.32
N TYR A 158 1.19 2.15 -28.88
CA TYR A 158 1.21 3.38 -29.67
C TYR A 158 2.53 4.15 -29.62
N GLU A 159 3.62 3.52 -29.18
CA GLU A 159 4.91 4.18 -28.92
C GLU A 159 5.50 4.90 -30.14
N ASN A 160 5.18 4.43 -31.37
CA ASN A 160 5.67 5.00 -32.62
C ASN A 160 4.55 5.48 -33.55
N CYS A 161 3.35 5.73 -33.04
CA CYS A 161 2.22 6.20 -33.82
C CYS A 161 2.03 7.71 -33.67
N ASP A 162 1.49 8.35 -34.73
CA ASP A 162 1.00 9.71 -34.60
C ASP A 162 -0.12 9.80 -33.57
N LYS A 163 -0.17 10.91 -32.82
CA LYS A 163 -1.12 11.05 -31.71
C LYS A 163 -2.57 11.09 -32.15
N GLU A 164 -2.85 11.69 -33.30
CA GLU A 164 -4.21 11.81 -33.82
C GLU A 164 -4.69 10.45 -34.34
N GLU A 165 -3.85 9.74 -35.09
CA GLU A 165 -4.13 8.38 -35.56
C GLU A 165 -4.32 7.40 -34.40
N ALA A 166 -3.48 7.49 -33.39
CA ALA A 166 -3.58 6.66 -32.19
C ALA A 166 -4.87 6.95 -31.39
N LEU A 167 -5.28 8.22 -31.31
CA LEU A 167 -6.54 8.60 -30.66
C LEU A 167 -7.73 8.03 -31.43
N GLU A 168 -7.74 8.16 -32.76
CA GLU A 168 -8.82 7.65 -33.63
C GLU A 168 -8.93 6.12 -33.53
N ASP A 169 -7.80 5.41 -33.61
CA ASP A 169 -7.75 3.96 -33.43
C ASP A 169 -8.31 3.55 -32.07
N PHE A 170 -7.92 4.27 -31.00
CA PHE A 170 -8.39 3.95 -29.65
C PHE A 170 -9.89 4.21 -29.48
N LEU A 171 -10.45 5.24 -30.07
CA LEU A 171 -11.89 5.50 -30.06
C LEU A 171 -12.65 4.38 -30.78
N LYS A 172 -12.19 3.97 -31.98
CA LYS A 172 -12.75 2.81 -32.70
C LYS A 172 -12.68 1.52 -31.86
N ARG A 173 -11.61 1.32 -31.13
CA ARG A 173 -11.48 0.19 -30.18
C ARG A 173 -12.54 0.26 -29.06
N ILE A 174 -12.86 1.44 -28.54
CA ILE A 174 -13.95 1.61 -27.55
C ILE A 174 -15.28 1.19 -28.16
N GLU A 175 -15.58 1.58 -29.39
CA GLU A 175 -16.82 1.22 -30.07
C GLU A 175 -16.94 -0.31 -30.27
N CYS A 176 -15.86 -1.01 -30.62
CA CYS A 176 -15.86 -2.48 -30.68
C CYS A 176 -16.27 -3.12 -29.35
N TYR A 177 -15.88 -2.55 -28.21
CA TYR A 177 -16.29 -3.06 -26.90
C TYR A 177 -17.73 -2.68 -26.52
N LYS A 178 -18.23 -1.50 -26.94
CA LYS A 178 -19.63 -1.10 -26.71
C LYS A 178 -20.63 -2.06 -27.33
N MET A 179 -20.34 -2.56 -28.55
CA MET A 179 -21.21 -3.49 -29.26
C MET A 179 -21.53 -4.79 -28.48
N THR A 180 -20.66 -5.19 -27.58
CA THR A 180 -20.78 -6.46 -26.82
C THR A 180 -20.94 -6.25 -25.32
N TYR A 181 -21.17 -5.01 -24.89
CA TYR A 181 -21.20 -4.67 -23.47
C TYR A 181 -22.49 -5.09 -22.78
N TYR A 182 -22.34 -5.76 -21.65
CA TYR A 182 -23.46 -6.23 -20.82
C TYR A 182 -23.31 -5.75 -19.38
N VAL A 183 -24.31 -5.05 -18.85
CA VAL A 183 -24.32 -4.46 -17.49
C VAL A 183 -24.90 -5.44 -16.47
N ASN A 184 -24.22 -5.68 -15.34
CA ASN A 184 -24.78 -6.32 -14.16
C ASN A 184 -23.83 -6.23 -12.93
N VAL A 185 -24.31 -5.81 -11.74
CA VAL A 185 -23.46 -5.44 -10.59
C VAL A 185 -23.97 -5.98 -9.25
N ALA A 186 -23.06 -6.49 -8.40
CA ALA A 186 -23.23 -6.66 -6.95
C ALA A 186 -21.87 -6.54 -6.23
N LEU A 187 -21.76 -5.73 -5.18
CA LEU A 187 -20.50 -5.33 -4.51
C LEU A 187 -20.50 -5.58 -2.98
N PRO A 188 -19.33 -5.88 -2.34
CA PRO A 188 -19.16 -5.92 -0.88
C PRO A 188 -18.56 -4.61 -0.30
N LEU A 189 -18.93 -4.30 0.95
CA LEU A 189 -18.93 -2.96 1.58
C LEU A 189 -17.57 -2.27 1.78
N ARG A 190 -16.46 -2.97 2.09
CA ARG A 190 -15.16 -2.33 2.43
C ARG A 190 -14.36 -1.85 1.22
N ILE A 191 -14.36 -2.62 0.17
CA ILE A 191 -13.73 -2.22 -1.12
C ILE A 191 -14.46 -1.00 -1.68
N VAL A 192 -15.78 -0.92 -1.52
CA VAL A 192 -16.59 0.23 -1.94
C VAL A 192 -16.13 1.49 -1.23
N TYR A 193 -15.94 1.47 0.10
CA TYR A 193 -15.52 2.65 0.85
C TYR A 193 -14.18 3.21 0.36
N TYR A 194 -13.20 2.36 0.14
CA TYR A 194 -11.91 2.79 -0.43
C TYR A 194 -12.07 3.37 -1.84
N LEU A 195 -12.80 2.68 -2.73
CA LEU A 195 -13.00 3.12 -4.12
C LEU A 195 -13.76 4.45 -4.23
N MET A 196 -14.70 4.72 -3.31
CA MET A 196 -15.44 5.98 -3.27
C MET A 196 -14.57 7.18 -2.83
N ASN A 197 -13.43 6.93 -2.17
CA ASN A 197 -12.53 7.97 -1.68
C ASN A 197 -11.31 8.20 -2.58
N ILE A 198 -11.20 7.51 -3.72
CA ILE A 198 -10.09 7.72 -4.66
C ILE A 198 -10.25 9.08 -5.35
N HIS A 199 -9.29 9.98 -5.09
CA HIS A 199 -9.21 11.27 -5.76
C HIS A 199 -8.60 11.10 -7.16
N VAL A 200 -9.22 11.71 -8.18
CA VAL A 200 -8.83 11.56 -9.59
C VAL A 200 -8.23 12.83 -10.19
N THR A 201 -8.35 13.99 -9.53
CA THR A 201 -7.77 15.24 -9.97
C THR A 201 -6.29 15.37 -9.57
N PRO A 202 -5.47 16.14 -10.30
CA PRO A 202 -4.09 16.40 -9.91
C PRO A 202 -4.00 17.05 -8.53
N ARG A 203 -3.14 16.49 -7.67
CA ARG A 203 -2.96 16.95 -6.29
C ARG A 203 -1.53 16.71 -5.82
N SER A 204 -1.15 17.37 -4.73
CA SER A 204 0.14 17.16 -4.09
C SER A 204 -0.02 16.90 -2.60
N ILE A 205 0.70 15.90 -2.10
CA ILE A 205 0.81 15.58 -0.68
C ILE A 205 2.23 15.92 -0.25
N TYR A 206 2.35 16.78 0.74
CA TYR A 206 3.64 17.19 1.28
C TYR A 206 3.85 16.47 2.60
N LEU A 207 4.93 15.71 2.71
CA LEU A 207 5.33 15.05 3.94
C LEU A 207 6.56 15.74 4.50
N SER A 208 6.49 16.17 5.75
CA SER A 208 7.58 16.75 6.49
C SER A 208 7.71 16.07 7.84
N ARG A 209 8.93 15.83 8.28
CA ARG A 209 9.13 15.59 9.70
C ARG A 209 9.02 16.91 10.45
N HIS A 210 8.77 16.84 11.76
CA HIS A 210 8.94 17.98 12.65
C HIS A 210 10.36 18.55 12.54
N GLY A 211 10.57 19.79 12.91
CA GLY A 211 11.93 20.36 13.07
C GLY A 211 12.75 19.54 14.06
N GLU A 212 14.09 19.58 13.95
CA GLU A 212 14.98 18.88 14.88
C GLU A 212 14.58 19.15 16.34
N SER A 213 14.44 18.10 17.16
CA SER A 213 14.08 18.20 18.58
C SER A 213 15.32 18.04 19.48
N ASP A 214 15.21 18.44 20.76
CA ASP A 214 16.29 18.29 21.72
C ASP A 214 16.70 16.82 21.91
N LEU A 215 15.73 15.87 21.89
CA LEU A 215 16.04 14.44 21.96
C LEU A 215 16.73 13.93 20.69
N ASN A 216 16.47 14.54 19.51
CA ASN A 216 17.24 14.21 18.30
C ASN A 216 18.72 14.58 18.43
N LEU A 217 19.04 15.72 19.07
CA LEU A 217 20.43 16.12 19.34
C LEU A 217 21.15 15.11 20.22
N LEU A 218 20.45 14.52 21.18
CA LEU A 218 20.96 13.51 22.10
C LEU A 218 20.97 12.09 21.54
N GLY A 219 20.50 11.88 20.28
CA GLY A 219 20.40 10.56 19.67
C GLY A 219 19.34 9.65 20.30
N ARG A 220 18.40 10.21 21.07
CA ARG A 220 17.35 9.45 21.80
C ARG A 220 16.12 9.24 20.94
N ILE A 221 15.49 8.06 21.06
CA ILE A 221 14.24 7.72 20.35
C ILE A 221 13.03 8.03 21.22
N GLY A 222 11.88 8.27 20.58
CA GLY A 222 10.62 8.53 21.29
C GLY A 222 10.57 9.87 22.02
N GLY A 223 9.95 9.87 23.20
CA GLY A 223 9.76 11.02 24.06
C GLY A 223 8.95 12.17 23.43
N ASP A 224 8.65 13.20 24.23
CA ASP A 224 7.87 14.38 23.79
C ASP A 224 8.62 15.69 24.08
N SER A 225 9.86 15.82 23.57
CA SER A 225 10.65 17.06 23.66
C SER A 225 10.18 18.10 22.64
N GLY A 226 10.50 19.36 22.94
CA GLY A 226 10.33 20.50 22.03
C GLY A 226 11.37 20.54 20.92
N LEU A 227 11.26 21.58 20.09
CA LEU A 227 12.20 21.85 19.01
C LEU A 227 13.53 22.44 19.54
N SER A 228 14.64 21.98 18.98
CA SER A 228 15.95 22.64 19.12
C SER A 228 15.96 24.02 18.42
N THR A 229 17.00 24.77 18.63
CA THR A 229 17.20 26.04 17.91
C THR A 229 17.19 25.85 16.38
N ARG A 230 17.83 24.79 15.88
CA ARG A 230 17.81 24.46 14.43
C ARG A 230 16.42 24.00 13.99
N GLY A 231 15.68 23.28 14.86
CA GLY A 231 14.31 22.91 14.61
C GLY A 231 13.37 24.10 14.46
N GLN A 232 13.55 25.15 15.27
CA GLN A 232 12.81 26.41 15.16
C GLN A 232 13.14 27.15 13.85
N MET A 233 14.41 27.21 13.47
CA MET A 233 14.83 27.76 12.16
C MET A 233 14.18 27.00 11.00
N TYR A 234 14.11 25.66 11.09
CA TYR A 234 13.42 24.85 10.10
C TYR A 234 11.92 25.16 10.04
N ALA A 235 11.25 25.29 11.17
CA ALA A 235 9.83 25.64 11.21
C ALA A 235 9.55 26.97 10.48
N SER A 236 10.41 27.98 10.68
CA SER A 236 10.34 29.24 9.96
C SER A 236 10.63 29.10 8.46
N ALA A 237 11.61 28.26 8.09
CA ALA A 237 11.92 27.98 6.68
C ALA A 237 10.78 27.23 5.98
N LEU A 238 10.12 26.29 6.68
CA LEU A 238 8.94 25.59 6.20
C LEU A 238 7.77 26.55 5.95
N ALA A 239 7.55 27.52 6.84
CA ALA A 239 6.53 28.55 6.67
C ALA A 239 6.78 29.38 5.41
N ALA A 240 8.02 29.87 5.22
CA ALA A 240 8.40 30.61 4.03
C ALA A 240 8.24 29.77 2.74
N PHE A 241 8.61 28.49 2.79
CA PHE A 241 8.43 27.56 1.67
C PHE A 241 6.93 27.41 1.32
N VAL A 242 6.07 27.11 2.29
CA VAL A 242 4.63 26.93 2.06
C VAL A 242 4.00 28.19 1.46
N GLN A 243 4.36 29.37 1.98
CA GLN A 243 3.89 30.65 1.44
C GLN A 243 4.34 30.86 -0.01
N SER A 244 5.60 30.54 -0.33
CA SER A 244 6.16 30.70 -1.68
C SER A 244 5.50 29.81 -2.73
N GLN A 245 4.97 28.64 -2.32
CA GLN A 245 4.32 27.69 -3.23
C GLN A 245 2.89 28.07 -3.60
N SER A 246 2.24 29.01 -2.88
CA SER A 246 0.85 29.44 -3.11
C SER A 246 -0.12 28.26 -3.29
N ILE A 247 -0.02 27.24 -2.44
CA ILE A 247 -0.76 25.99 -2.56
C ILE A 247 -2.24 26.26 -2.26
N ARG A 248 -3.10 25.98 -3.25
CA ARG A 248 -4.54 26.17 -3.11
C ARG A 248 -5.11 25.18 -2.09
N ASP A 249 -6.00 25.67 -1.20
CA ASP A 249 -6.78 24.87 -0.24
C ASP A 249 -5.91 23.88 0.58
N LEU A 250 -4.69 24.31 0.96
CA LEU A 250 -3.77 23.49 1.73
C LEU A 250 -4.33 23.18 3.12
N LYS A 251 -4.49 21.89 3.43
CA LYS A 251 -4.72 21.41 4.79
C LYS A 251 -3.41 21.04 5.47
N VAL A 252 -3.29 21.35 6.74
CA VAL A 252 -2.09 21.03 7.54
C VAL A 252 -2.49 20.07 8.66
N TRP A 253 -1.82 18.93 8.73
CA TRP A 253 -2.04 17.90 9.74
C TRP A 253 -0.79 17.68 10.58
N THR A 254 -0.97 17.53 11.89
CA THR A 254 0.10 17.23 12.83
C THR A 254 -0.24 16.05 13.72
N SER A 255 0.73 15.53 14.43
CA SER A 255 0.51 14.65 15.58
C SER A 255 0.11 15.48 16.83
N HIS A 256 -0.15 14.81 17.95
CA HIS A 256 -0.35 15.44 19.25
C HIS A 256 0.97 15.78 19.99
N MET A 257 2.14 15.51 19.38
CA MET A 257 3.44 15.73 20.05
C MET A 257 3.95 17.16 19.85
N LYS A 258 4.54 17.71 20.91
CA LYS A 258 5.00 19.13 20.98
C LYS A 258 5.78 19.56 19.77
N ARG A 259 6.77 18.78 19.35
CA ARG A 259 7.65 19.13 18.23
C ARG A 259 6.93 19.27 16.89
N THR A 260 5.87 18.51 16.63
CA THR A 260 5.07 18.67 15.39
C THR A 260 4.14 19.88 15.49
N ILE A 261 3.55 20.12 16.66
CA ILE A 261 2.71 21.28 16.93
C ILE A 261 3.53 22.57 16.77
N GLN A 262 4.67 22.68 17.43
CA GLN A 262 5.57 23.84 17.32
C GLN A 262 6.03 24.08 15.87
N THR A 263 6.26 23.01 15.09
CA THR A 263 6.60 23.14 13.67
C THR A 263 5.43 23.70 12.86
N ALA A 264 4.18 23.29 13.15
CA ALA A 264 2.99 23.77 12.47
C ALA A 264 2.60 25.20 12.88
N GLU A 265 2.74 25.56 14.15
CA GLU A 265 2.42 26.90 14.65
C GLU A 265 3.20 27.98 13.91
N ALA A 266 4.45 27.70 13.54
CA ALA A 266 5.27 28.63 12.77
C ALA A 266 4.71 28.96 11.39
N LEU A 267 3.84 28.12 10.83
CA LEU A 267 3.20 28.35 9.52
C LEU A 267 2.18 29.49 9.55
N GLY A 268 1.61 29.80 10.73
CA GLY A 268 0.57 30.83 10.89
C GLY A 268 -0.76 30.52 10.21
N VAL A 269 -1.04 29.24 9.91
CA VAL A 269 -2.27 28.77 9.28
C VAL A 269 -2.97 27.75 10.18
N PRO A 270 -4.30 27.54 10.04
CA PRO A 270 -5.01 26.50 10.78
C PRO A 270 -4.43 25.12 10.50
N TYR A 271 -4.36 24.28 11.53
CA TYR A 271 -3.92 22.90 11.43
C TYR A 271 -4.81 21.96 12.26
N GLU A 272 -4.87 20.71 11.84
CA GLU A 272 -5.60 19.64 12.52
C GLU A 272 -4.63 18.69 13.20
N GLN A 273 -4.94 18.29 14.44
CA GLN A 273 -4.13 17.33 15.19
C GLN A 273 -4.74 15.92 15.08
N TRP A 274 -3.93 14.95 14.68
CA TRP A 274 -4.32 13.56 14.53
C TRP A 274 -3.49 12.67 15.45
N LYS A 275 -4.08 12.05 16.47
CA LYS A 275 -3.37 11.13 17.36
C LYS A 275 -2.76 9.96 16.58
N ALA A 276 -3.40 9.53 15.50
CA ALA A 276 -2.88 8.50 14.60
C ALA A 276 -1.53 8.85 13.95
N LEU A 277 -1.15 10.13 13.91
CA LEU A 277 0.14 10.61 13.41
C LEU A 277 1.24 10.67 14.49
N ASN A 278 0.98 10.27 15.75
CA ASN A 278 2.03 10.20 16.77
C ASN A 278 3.15 9.23 16.34
N GLU A 279 4.37 9.48 16.81
CA GLU A 279 5.49 8.57 16.54
C GLU A 279 5.23 7.17 17.08
N ILE A 280 5.97 6.17 16.59
CA ILE A 280 5.94 4.83 17.14
C ILE A 280 6.22 4.85 18.64
N ASP A 281 5.36 4.20 19.40
CA ASP A 281 5.58 4.03 20.84
C ASP A 281 6.71 3.03 21.04
N ALA A 282 7.84 3.49 21.54
CA ALA A 282 8.99 2.63 21.84
C ALA A 282 8.90 1.95 23.21
N GLY A 283 7.79 2.11 23.93
CA GLY A 283 7.50 1.43 25.20
C GLY A 283 8.63 1.58 26.21
N MET A 284 9.23 0.46 26.63
CA MET A 284 10.34 0.47 27.59
C MET A 284 11.63 1.11 27.06
N CYS A 285 11.74 1.33 25.75
CA CYS A 285 12.90 1.95 25.11
C CYS A 285 12.71 3.46 24.84
N GLU A 286 11.61 4.07 25.32
CA GLU A 286 11.40 5.52 25.21
C GLU A 286 12.55 6.31 25.83
N GLU A 287 12.99 7.34 25.15
CA GLU A 287 14.08 8.23 25.54
C GLU A 287 15.45 7.56 25.71
N MET A 288 15.65 6.35 25.15
CA MET A 288 16.95 5.68 25.12
C MET A 288 17.67 5.94 23.79
N THR A 289 19.00 5.89 23.79
CA THR A 289 19.79 5.77 22.55
C THR A 289 19.85 4.30 22.10
N TYR A 290 20.26 4.07 20.84
CA TYR A 290 20.42 2.69 20.36
C TYR A 290 21.53 1.93 21.08
N GLU A 291 22.58 2.62 21.53
CA GLU A 291 23.67 2.07 22.34
C GLU A 291 23.18 1.66 23.73
N GLU A 292 22.34 2.48 24.35
CA GLU A 292 21.71 2.16 25.64
C GLU A 292 20.77 0.96 25.51
N ILE A 293 19.96 0.90 24.42
CA ILE A 293 19.09 -0.25 24.15
C ILE A 293 19.91 -1.51 23.94
N GLN A 294 21.00 -1.46 23.18
CA GLN A 294 21.87 -2.60 22.93
C GLN A 294 22.55 -3.08 24.23
N GLY A 295 22.93 -2.17 25.13
CA GLY A 295 23.57 -2.49 26.40
C GLY A 295 22.61 -3.04 27.42
N HIS A 296 21.40 -2.47 27.55
CA HIS A 296 20.42 -2.87 28.58
C HIS A 296 19.47 -3.98 28.11
N HIS A 297 19.19 -4.05 26.80
CA HIS A 297 18.24 -4.99 26.21
C HIS A 297 18.80 -5.63 24.93
N PRO A 298 19.94 -6.36 25.01
CA PRO A 298 20.64 -6.90 23.83
C PRO A 298 19.79 -7.90 23.02
N GLU A 299 18.95 -8.69 23.69
CA GLU A 299 18.05 -9.63 23.01
C GLU A 299 16.99 -8.91 22.20
N GLU A 300 16.34 -7.89 22.77
CA GLU A 300 15.37 -7.04 22.10
C GLU A 300 15.98 -6.30 20.91
N PHE A 301 17.21 -5.80 21.07
CA PHE A 301 17.93 -5.16 19.99
C PHE A 301 18.19 -6.13 18.82
N ALA A 302 18.60 -7.36 19.10
CA ALA A 302 18.83 -8.40 18.10
C ALA A 302 17.54 -8.84 17.41
N LEU A 303 16.45 -9.05 18.15
CA LEU A 303 15.13 -9.39 17.59
C LEU A 303 14.62 -8.30 16.64
N ARG A 304 14.79 -7.04 17.03
CA ARG A 304 14.42 -5.90 16.19
C ARG A 304 15.21 -5.85 14.88
N ASP A 305 16.49 -6.18 14.89
CA ASP A 305 17.32 -6.18 13.68
C ASP A 305 17.01 -7.37 12.75
N GLN A 306 16.43 -8.47 13.28
CA GLN A 306 15.97 -9.62 12.47
C GLN A 306 14.72 -9.31 11.66
N ASP A 307 13.68 -8.72 12.28
CA ASP A 307 12.43 -8.33 11.61
C ASP A 307 11.90 -7.01 12.17
N LYS A 308 12.44 -5.92 11.69
CA LYS A 308 12.10 -4.58 12.16
C LYS A 308 10.64 -4.19 11.89
N TYR A 309 9.97 -4.83 10.93
CA TYR A 309 8.58 -4.53 10.61
C TYR A 309 7.62 -5.13 11.65
N ARG A 310 7.81 -6.40 12.01
CA ARG A 310 6.94 -7.11 12.96
C ARG A 310 7.40 -6.99 14.40
N TYR A 311 8.67 -6.63 14.62
CA TYR A 311 9.17 -6.42 15.98
C TYR A 311 8.36 -5.36 16.71
N ARG A 312 7.80 -5.74 17.86
CA ARG A 312 7.06 -4.86 18.76
C ARG A 312 7.92 -4.52 19.96
N TYR A 313 8.10 -3.23 20.22
CA TYR A 313 8.75 -2.80 21.45
C TYR A 313 7.98 -3.30 22.68
N PRO A 314 8.65 -3.79 23.74
CA PRO A 314 7.98 -4.18 24.98
C PRO A 314 7.12 -3.04 25.54
N LYS A 315 5.82 -3.28 25.69
CA LYS A 315 4.78 -2.28 26.05
C LYS A 315 4.59 -1.13 25.02
N GLY A 316 5.07 -1.29 23.81
CA GLY A 316 4.96 -0.31 22.73
C GLY A 316 4.36 -0.89 21.45
N GLU A 317 4.72 -0.33 20.33
CA GLU A 317 4.20 -0.64 18.98
C GLU A 317 5.26 -1.30 18.09
N SER A 318 4.78 -1.99 17.05
CA SER A 318 5.52 -2.39 15.86
C SER A 318 5.19 -1.46 14.68
N TYR A 319 5.94 -1.58 13.57
CA TYR A 319 5.54 -0.94 12.31
C TYR A 319 4.21 -1.51 11.77
N GLU A 320 3.94 -2.79 11.99
CA GLU A 320 2.67 -3.43 11.63
C GLU A 320 1.50 -2.78 12.36
N ASP A 321 1.62 -2.52 13.68
CA ASP A 321 0.60 -1.78 14.45
C ASP A 321 0.40 -0.36 13.92
N MET A 322 1.49 0.32 13.56
CA MET A 322 1.42 1.66 12.98
C MET A 322 0.67 1.69 11.65
N VAL A 323 0.90 0.71 10.78
CA VAL A 323 0.17 0.58 9.51
C VAL A 323 -1.33 0.48 9.77
N HIS A 324 -1.75 -0.38 10.70
CA HIS A 324 -3.17 -0.49 11.08
C HIS A 324 -3.72 0.82 11.65
N ARG A 325 -2.96 1.50 12.51
CA ARG A 325 -3.34 2.78 13.12
C ARG A 325 -3.45 3.90 12.08
N LEU A 326 -2.64 3.86 11.02
CA LEU A 326 -2.60 4.87 9.98
C LEU A 326 -3.60 4.62 8.84
N GLU A 327 -4.32 3.50 8.82
CA GLU A 327 -5.33 3.21 7.79
C GLU A 327 -6.36 4.35 7.62
N PRO A 328 -6.98 4.92 8.68
CA PRO A 328 -7.90 6.05 8.55
C PRO A 328 -7.23 7.31 7.96
N VAL A 329 -5.95 7.54 8.28
CA VAL A 329 -5.18 8.67 7.72
C VAL A 329 -4.97 8.50 6.22
N ILE A 330 -4.63 7.30 5.76
CA ILE A 330 -4.50 7.00 4.33
C ILE A 330 -5.84 7.20 3.61
N MET A 331 -6.96 6.76 4.19
CA MET A 331 -8.28 6.96 3.61
C MET A 331 -8.60 8.45 3.44
N GLU A 332 -8.27 9.26 4.44
CA GLU A 332 -8.49 10.69 4.36
C GLU A 332 -7.50 11.37 3.39
N LEU A 333 -6.22 10.95 3.35
CA LEU A 333 -5.26 11.43 2.37
C LEU A 333 -5.70 11.12 0.93
N GLU A 334 -6.37 9.99 0.70
CA GLU A 334 -6.89 9.66 -0.64
C GLU A 334 -8.08 10.55 -1.04
N ARG A 335 -8.77 11.15 -0.09
CA ARG A 335 -9.92 12.03 -0.31
C ARG A 335 -9.56 13.50 -0.48
N GLN A 336 -8.52 13.97 0.20
CA GLN A 336 -8.14 15.38 0.22
C GLN A 336 -7.36 15.80 -1.04
N GLU A 337 -7.41 17.12 -1.37
CA GLU A 337 -6.64 17.69 -2.48
C GLU A 337 -5.18 17.90 -2.10
N ASN A 338 -4.85 19.00 -1.44
CA ASN A 338 -3.49 19.33 -1.04
C ASN A 338 -3.34 19.26 0.47
N VAL A 339 -2.42 18.42 0.96
CA VAL A 339 -2.20 18.22 2.39
C VAL A 339 -0.71 18.31 2.70
N LEU A 340 -0.38 19.05 3.75
CA LEU A 340 0.93 19.01 4.41
C LEU A 340 0.80 18.20 5.70
N VAL A 341 1.46 17.07 5.79
CA VAL A 341 1.53 16.24 6.99
C VAL A 341 2.85 16.48 7.68
N ILE A 342 2.81 17.07 8.87
CA ILE A 342 3.97 17.25 9.76
C ILE A 342 3.94 16.13 10.79
N CYS A 343 4.84 15.16 10.64
CA CYS A 343 4.82 13.93 11.41
C CYS A 343 6.22 13.49 11.85
N HIS A 344 6.42 12.21 12.04
CA HIS A 344 7.61 11.59 12.58
C HIS A 344 8.22 10.59 11.60
N GLN A 345 9.40 10.06 11.94
CA GLN A 345 10.15 9.20 11.03
C GLN A 345 9.42 7.89 10.70
N ALA A 346 8.91 7.19 11.71
CA ALA A 346 8.26 5.91 11.47
C ALA A 346 6.90 6.11 10.77
N VAL A 347 6.13 7.12 11.16
CA VAL A 347 4.89 7.51 10.46
C VAL A 347 5.15 7.83 9.00
N MET A 348 6.15 8.66 8.72
CA MET A 348 6.49 9.08 7.35
C MET A 348 6.92 7.88 6.49
N ARG A 349 7.63 6.90 7.05
CA ARG A 349 7.99 5.64 6.39
C ARG A 349 6.75 4.83 6.00
N CYS A 350 5.77 4.70 6.89
CA CYS A 350 4.52 4.00 6.60
C CYS A 350 3.73 4.70 5.47
N LEU A 351 3.61 6.03 5.52
CA LEU A 351 2.93 6.79 4.47
C LEU A 351 3.67 6.69 3.13
N LEU A 352 4.99 6.84 3.12
CA LEU A 352 5.81 6.68 1.91
C LEU A 352 5.69 5.28 1.31
N ALA A 353 5.73 4.23 2.15
CA ALA A 353 5.59 2.86 1.69
C ALA A 353 4.26 2.65 0.96
N TYR A 354 3.18 3.23 1.45
CA TYR A 354 1.89 3.21 0.77
C TYR A 354 1.96 3.87 -0.62
N PHE A 355 2.46 5.11 -0.72
CA PHE A 355 2.48 5.85 -2.00
C PHE A 355 3.48 5.29 -3.00
N LEU A 356 4.57 4.66 -2.55
CA LEU A 356 5.65 4.11 -3.38
C LEU A 356 5.54 2.60 -3.61
N ASP A 357 4.49 1.96 -3.12
CA ASP A 357 4.27 0.50 -3.24
C ASP A 357 5.47 -0.30 -2.71
N LYS A 358 5.95 0.06 -1.50
CA LYS A 358 7.09 -0.57 -0.85
C LYS A 358 6.66 -1.73 0.04
N SER A 359 7.46 -2.81 0.01
CA SER A 359 7.22 -4.00 0.81
C SER A 359 7.40 -3.75 2.32
N ALA A 360 6.87 -4.65 3.15
CA ALA A 360 7.05 -4.65 4.60
C ALA A 360 8.54 -4.65 4.99
N ASP A 361 9.40 -5.35 4.23
CA ASP A 361 10.84 -5.42 4.49
C ASP A 361 11.59 -4.12 4.16
N GLU A 362 11.12 -3.34 3.18
CA GLU A 362 11.70 -2.07 2.78
C GLU A 362 11.21 -0.91 3.65
N LEU A 363 9.94 -0.96 4.08
CA LEU A 363 9.24 0.12 4.79
C LEU A 363 10.05 0.70 5.97
N PRO A 364 10.59 -0.10 6.92
CA PRO A 364 11.27 0.43 8.10
C PRO A 364 12.62 1.10 7.80
N TYR A 365 13.10 1.02 6.55
CA TYR A 365 14.41 1.54 6.13
C TYR A 365 14.32 2.66 5.11
N LEU A 366 13.10 3.13 4.78
CA LEU A 366 12.93 4.29 3.90
C LEU A 366 13.58 5.53 4.50
N ARG A 367 14.27 6.29 3.65
CA ARG A 367 14.94 7.53 4.07
C ARG A 367 13.93 8.66 4.22
N CYS A 368 13.84 9.20 5.42
CA CYS A 368 13.01 10.36 5.78
C CYS A 368 13.88 11.36 6.54
N PRO A 369 14.71 12.15 5.86
CA PRO A 369 15.62 13.07 6.54
C PRO A 369 14.85 14.19 7.25
N LEU A 370 15.43 14.72 8.33
CA LEU A 370 14.98 15.97 8.94
C LEU A 370 15.15 17.13 7.97
N HIS A 371 14.43 18.20 8.19
CA HIS A 371 14.53 19.48 7.47
C HIS A 371 14.36 19.37 5.94
N THR A 372 13.63 18.33 5.51
CA THR A 372 13.34 18.07 4.10
C THR A 372 11.85 17.86 3.93
N VAL A 373 11.25 18.51 2.94
CA VAL A 373 9.89 18.29 2.52
C VAL A 373 9.88 17.29 1.35
N LEU A 374 9.13 16.22 1.46
CA LEU A 374 8.87 15.29 0.37
C LEU A 374 7.53 15.65 -0.26
N LYS A 375 7.55 16.14 -1.49
CA LYS A 375 6.35 16.39 -2.27
C LYS A 375 6.01 15.16 -3.09
N LEU A 376 4.87 14.59 -2.82
CA LEU A 376 4.31 13.44 -3.49
C LEU A 376 3.25 13.90 -4.49
N THR A 377 3.42 13.54 -5.74
CA THR A 377 2.43 13.79 -6.79
C THR A 377 1.92 12.44 -7.31
N PRO A 378 0.75 11.97 -6.82
CA PRO A 378 0.16 10.74 -7.33
C PRO A 378 -0.12 10.88 -8.83
N VAL A 379 0.32 9.86 -9.60
CA VAL A 379 0.08 9.75 -11.04
C VAL A 379 -0.66 8.46 -11.34
N ALA A 380 -1.11 8.28 -12.59
CA ALA A 380 -1.98 7.16 -12.98
C ALA A 380 -1.47 5.78 -12.54
N TYR A 381 -0.15 5.54 -12.55
CA TYR A 381 0.44 4.23 -12.24
C TYR A 381 1.56 4.27 -11.19
N GLY A 382 1.57 5.28 -10.34
CA GLY A 382 2.59 5.41 -9.32
C GLY A 382 2.51 6.72 -8.56
N CYS A 383 3.65 7.18 -8.06
CA CYS A 383 3.77 8.46 -7.38
C CYS A 383 5.14 9.08 -7.69
N LYS A 384 5.15 10.33 -8.14
CA LYS A 384 6.40 11.10 -8.26
C LYS A 384 6.78 11.66 -6.91
N VAL A 385 8.06 11.60 -6.56
CA VAL A 385 8.59 12.14 -5.30
C VAL A 385 9.64 13.18 -5.61
N GLU A 386 9.44 14.39 -5.09
CA GLU A 386 10.40 15.47 -5.12
C GLU A 386 10.89 15.71 -3.69
N SER A 387 12.21 15.73 -3.49
CA SER A 387 12.83 15.96 -2.20
C SER A 387 13.36 17.41 -2.14
N ILE A 388 12.84 18.21 -1.23
CA ILE A 388 13.11 19.63 -1.12
C ILE A 388 13.79 19.91 0.23
N PHE A 389 15.10 20.10 0.22
CA PHE A 389 15.88 20.48 1.40
C PHE A 389 15.74 21.98 1.68
N LEU A 390 15.34 22.37 2.89
CA LEU A 390 15.09 23.77 3.25
C LEU A 390 16.33 24.50 3.82
N ASN A 391 17.51 24.00 3.51
CA ASN A 391 18.80 24.62 3.79
C ASN A 391 19.09 24.93 5.28
N VAL A 392 18.52 24.14 6.19
CA VAL A 392 18.83 24.13 7.62
C VAL A 392 19.43 22.79 7.98
N GLN A 393 20.64 22.77 8.51
CA GLN A 393 21.33 21.54 8.90
C GLN A 393 20.61 20.83 10.05
N ALA A 394 20.67 19.51 10.09
CA ALA A 394 20.11 18.69 11.15
C ALA A 394 20.96 17.43 11.39
N VAL A 395 20.79 16.80 12.53
CA VAL A 395 21.42 15.51 12.83
C VAL A 395 20.87 14.40 11.92
N ASN A 396 21.73 13.46 11.57
CA ASN A 396 21.30 12.26 10.86
C ASN A 396 20.69 11.26 11.84
N THR A 397 19.41 10.98 11.69
CA THR A 397 18.67 10.00 12.50
C THR A 397 18.40 8.70 11.74
N HIS A 398 18.94 8.55 10.52
CA HIS A 398 18.74 7.35 9.72
C HIS A 398 19.68 6.23 10.17
N ARG A 399 19.11 5.05 10.45
CA ARG A 399 19.86 3.81 10.65
C ARG A 399 19.60 2.89 9.46
N GLU A 400 20.66 2.48 8.81
CA GLU A 400 20.59 1.59 7.65
C GLU A 400 20.21 0.16 8.07
N LYS A 401 19.77 -0.63 7.09
CA LYS A 401 19.48 -2.05 7.32
C LYS A 401 20.80 -2.75 7.65
N PRO A 402 20.89 -3.49 8.79
CA PRO A 402 22.08 -4.23 9.09
C PRO A 402 22.35 -5.28 8.00
N PRO A 403 23.62 -5.57 7.68
CA PRO A 403 23.96 -6.62 6.73
C PRO A 403 23.40 -7.96 7.26
N VAL A 404 22.78 -8.75 6.38
CA VAL A 404 22.27 -10.08 6.72
C VAL A 404 23.47 -10.95 7.05
N THR A 405 23.83 -11.06 8.32
CA THR A 405 24.75 -12.08 8.78
C THR A 405 24.01 -13.40 8.67
N ARG A 406 24.31 -14.19 7.63
CA ARG A 406 23.88 -15.59 7.60
C ARG A 406 24.46 -16.23 8.85
N LEU A 407 23.63 -16.47 9.85
CA LEU A 407 23.96 -17.40 10.92
C LEU A 407 24.22 -18.74 10.22
N THR A 408 25.49 -19.09 10.07
CA THR A 408 25.91 -20.41 9.64
C THR A 408 25.22 -21.42 10.57
N ALA A 409 24.45 -22.29 9.96
CA ALA A 409 23.76 -23.38 10.60
C ALA A 409 24.70 -24.10 11.58
N GLY A 410 24.38 -24.05 12.85
CA GLY A 410 25.18 -24.65 13.92
C GLY A 410 24.44 -24.83 15.22
N ILE A 411 23.10 -24.91 15.19
CA ILE A 411 22.34 -25.52 16.29
C ILE A 411 21.21 -26.30 15.62
N GLN A 412 21.46 -27.60 15.41
CA GLN A 412 20.37 -28.54 15.19
C GLN A 412 19.59 -28.60 16.52
N PRO A 413 18.27 -28.44 16.52
CA PRO A 413 17.48 -28.75 17.69
C PRO A 413 17.65 -30.27 17.94
N GLU A 414 18.15 -30.64 19.12
CA GLU A 414 18.12 -32.03 19.56
C GLU A 414 16.67 -32.52 19.48
N PRO A 415 16.43 -33.73 18.97
CA PRO A 415 15.09 -34.30 18.97
C PRO A 415 14.62 -34.48 20.41
N TYR A 416 13.48 -33.91 20.73
CA TYR A 416 12.77 -34.08 21.99
C TYR A 416 12.48 -35.58 22.14
N THR A 417 13.24 -36.30 22.93
CA THR A 417 12.92 -37.63 23.40
C THR A 417 11.92 -37.48 24.54
N SER A 418 10.67 -37.87 24.27
CA SER A 418 9.64 -38.04 25.28
C SER A 418 10.15 -39.11 26.31
N PRO A 419 10.01 -38.86 27.61
CA PRO A 419 10.31 -39.91 28.59
C PRO A 419 9.30 -41.06 28.46
N ASP A 420 9.80 -42.23 28.18
CA ASP A 420 9.05 -43.48 28.18
C ASP A 420 8.32 -43.69 29.50
N SER A 421 7.00 -43.77 29.43
CA SER A 421 6.15 -44.30 30.48
C SER A 421 6.11 -45.82 30.39
N HIS A 422 7.12 -46.49 30.96
CA HIS A 422 7.02 -47.89 31.31
C HIS A 422 8.00 -48.20 32.47
N SER A 423 7.44 -48.32 33.64
CA SER A 423 7.76 -49.31 34.69
C SER A 423 7.46 -48.74 36.08
N ALA A 424 6.39 -49.19 36.65
CA ALA A 424 6.27 -49.53 38.09
C ALA A 424 4.80 -49.64 38.50
N LEU A 425 4.22 -50.77 38.30
CA LEU A 425 3.10 -51.25 39.11
C LEU A 425 2.99 -52.80 38.94
N GLN A 426 3.91 -53.52 39.55
CA GLN A 426 3.66 -54.90 39.97
C GLN A 426 4.18 -54.97 41.43
N ASN A 427 3.28 -55.07 42.35
CA ASN A 427 3.31 -56.02 43.46
C ASN A 427 2.43 -55.57 44.63
N HIS A 428 1.55 -56.46 44.92
CA HIS A 428 0.99 -56.90 46.19
C HIS A 428 -0.49 -56.67 46.37
N PHE A 429 -1.24 -57.69 45.96
CA PHE A 429 -2.38 -58.18 46.74
C PHE A 429 -2.26 -59.69 46.82
N LYS A 430 -2.08 -60.24 48.05
CA LYS A 430 -2.43 -61.57 48.44
C LYS A 430 -3.54 -61.52 49.49
N PRO A 431 -4.41 -62.52 49.50
CA PRO A 431 -5.70 -62.45 50.18
C PRO A 431 -5.66 -62.91 51.60
N HIS A 432 -6.52 -62.33 52.37
CA HIS A 432 -7.24 -63.04 53.46
C HIS A 432 -8.62 -62.44 53.56
#